data_4addd399938451e9e3970794306078c4
#
_entry.id   4addd399938451e9e3970794306078c4
#
_cell.length_a   1.000
_cell.length_b   1.000
_cell.length_c   1.000
_cell.angle_alpha   90.00
_cell.angle_beta   90.00
_cell.angle_gamma   90.00
#
_symmetry.space_group_name_H-M   'P 1'
#
loop_
_entity.id
_entity.type
_entity.pdbx_description
1 polymer ?
#
loop_
_entity_poly.entity_id
_entity_poly.type
_entity_poly.pdbx_seq_one_letter_code
_entity_poly.pdbx_strand_id
1 'polypeptide(L)'
;MLLYRCLFTLALPFLVLALLIRVLRRVESFADFRERLGLWSVLPQGHVVWSHAASNGELAAARPIIEKLADDNALLITCNSISGKHLVQSWDLKNADCRLAPIDLARVQRRIIRKMDLRLFALFEADFWPNRLGALKMAHIPVALVGGRISEKSAKGWHRFNGLASRVFGSFDLVCAQDSASRQRLKSLGARSFGPHIALKSFYQASQHKTPHPVPDRDTTWLAASTHEGEDAVLLNAHKQVLKSAPNTKMILAPRHPKRGDEIAKIAHRLGLKATQRSKGESLDQASELYIADTLGEMDSWYARANICFVAGSLVAKGGHTPFEPLAHDCAILHGPHFENFTEPYGALAEHQGAILCSNEHEIARSVLALLAPNAAQTQVQNARKALDQTHSLEDVLSALRQLSKN
;
A
#
# COMPACT_ATOMS: atom_id res chain seq x y z
N MET A 1 -7.46 -6.74 -28.55
CA MET A 1 -6.52 -7.85 -28.26
C MET A 1 -5.45 -8.06 -29.32
N LEU A 2 -5.77 -8.14 -30.63
CA LEU A 2 -4.76 -8.37 -31.67
C LEU A 2 -3.68 -7.29 -31.67
N LEU A 3 -4.08 -6.01 -31.75
CA LEU A 3 -3.15 -4.87 -31.70
C LEU A 3 -2.24 -4.90 -30.46
N TYR A 4 -2.81 -5.15 -29.27
CA TYR A 4 -2.02 -5.28 -28.04
C TYR A 4 -0.99 -6.41 -28.15
N ARG A 5 -1.38 -7.58 -28.67
CA ARG A 5 -0.46 -8.71 -28.86
C ARG A 5 0.65 -8.38 -29.86
N CYS A 6 0.34 -7.73 -30.95
CA CYS A 6 1.33 -7.30 -31.94
C CYS A 6 2.33 -6.32 -31.31
N LEU A 7 1.85 -5.26 -30.65
CA LEU A 7 2.70 -4.26 -30.00
C LEU A 7 3.58 -4.89 -28.91
N PHE A 8 3.00 -5.77 -28.08
CA PHE A 8 3.75 -6.44 -27.03
C PHE A 8 4.81 -7.41 -27.59
N THR A 9 4.50 -8.10 -28.69
CA THR A 9 5.46 -8.98 -29.37
C THR A 9 6.60 -8.18 -30.01
N LEU A 10 6.32 -7.03 -30.61
CA LEU A 10 7.35 -6.11 -31.14
C LEU A 10 8.23 -5.53 -30.01
N ALA A 11 7.66 -5.26 -28.84
CA ALA A 11 8.41 -4.78 -27.66
C ALA A 11 9.24 -5.88 -26.98
N LEU A 12 8.98 -7.16 -27.28
CA LEU A 12 9.60 -8.29 -26.58
C LEU A 12 11.14 -8.29 -26.61
N PRO A 13 11.83 -8.01 -27.72
CA PRO A 13 13.29 -7.97 -27.73
C PRO A 13 13.86 -6.95 -26.74
N PHE A 14 13.23 -5.77 -26.67
CA PHE A 14 13.62 -4.70 -25.74
C PHE A 14 13.34 -5.09 -24.28
N LEU A 15 12.22 -5.74 -24.01
CA LEU A 15 11.89 -6.26 -22.68
C LEU A 15 12.89 -7.32 -22.24
N VAL A 16 13.22 -8.28 -23.11
CA VAL A 16 14.22 -9.33 -22.81
C VAL A 16 15.60 -8.70 -22.59
N LEU A 17 16.01 -7.74 -23.41
CA LEU A 17 17.26 -7.01 -23.22
C LEU A 17 17.29 -6.27 -21.87
N ALA A 18 16.22 -5.59 -21.51
CA ALA A 18 16.11 -4.91 -20.23
C ALA A 18 16.22 -5.89 -19.04
N LEU A 19 15.60 -7.06 -19.14
CA LEU A 19 15.72 -8.11 -18.12
C LEU A 19 17.15 -8.66 -18.04
N LEU A 20 17.82 -8.87 -19.18
CA LEU A 20 19.23 -9.31 -19.22
C LEU A 20 20.17 -8.26 -18.59
N ILE A 21 19.93 -6.97 -18.84
CA ILE A 21 20.68 -5.88 -18.20
C ILE A 21 20.50 -5.93 -16.68
N ARG A 22 19.29 -6.25 -16.16
CA ARG A 22 19.07 -6.43 -14.72
C ARG A 22 19.88 -7.58 -14.14
N VAL A 23 20.02 -8.67 -14.88
CA VAL A 23 20.89 -9.80 -14.49
C VAL A 23 22.37 -9.39 -14.49
N LEU A 24 22.83 -8.73 -15.56
CA LEU A 24 24.21 -8.24 -15.65
C LEU A 24 24.56 -7.25 -14.53
N ARG A 25 23.62 -6.41 -14.14
CA ARG A 25 23.75 -5.47 -13.02
C ARG A 25 23.56 -6.11 -11.65
N ARG A 26 23.35 -7.43 -11.57
CA ARG A 26 23.10 -8.19 -10.33
C ARG A 26 21.88 -7.71 -9.53
N VAL A 27 20.93 -7.05 -10.18
CA VAL A 27 19.64 -6.65 -9.58
C VAL A 27 18.70 -7.86 -9.51
N GLU A 28 18.76 -8.74 -10.49
CA GLU A 28 18.05 -10.02 -10.56
C GLU A 28 19.05 -11.14 -10.87
N SER A 29 18.75 -12.36 -10.41
CA SER A 29 19.53 -13.56 -10.76
C SER A 29 19.09 -14.12 -12.12
N PHE A 30 19.87 -15.06 -12.69
CA PHE A 30 19.43 -15.78 -13.88
C PHE A 30 18.20 -16.66 -13.62
N ALA A 31 18.03 -17.14 -12.39
CA ALA A 31 16.81 -17.86 -11.98
C ALA A 31 15.59 -16.94 -12.03
N ASP A 32 15.70 -15.70 -11.54
CA ASP A 32 14.65 -14.70 -11.60
C ASP A 32 14.29 -14.32 -13.04
N PHE A 33 15.28 -14.19 -13.91
CA PHE A 33 15.06 -14.00 -15.34
C PHE A 33 14.24 -15.16 -15.96
N ARG A 34 14.55 -16.40 -15.61
CA ARG A 34 13.78 -17.56 -16.06
C ARG A 34 12.35 -17.53 -15.53
N GLU A 35 12.15 -17.09 -14.28
CA GLU A 35 10.81 -16.90 -13.70
C GLU A 35 9.98 -15.92 -14.52
N ARG A 36 10.57 -14.79 -14.90
CA ARG A 36 9.90 -13.79 -15.75
C ARG A 36 9.51 -14.31 -17.13
N LEU A 37 10.23 -15.27 -17.64
CA LEU A 37 9.86 -15.98 -18.87
C LEU A 37 8.86 -17.12 -18.62
N GLY A 38 8.42 -17.32 -17.38
CA GLY A 38 7.52 -18.41 -16.99
C GLY A 38 8.17 -19.79 -17.13
N LEU A 39 9.49 -19.87 -17.04
CA LEU A 39 10.25 -21.12 -17.09
C LEU A 39 10.39 -21.68 -15.65
N TRP A 40 9.28 -22.03 -15.07
CA TRP A 40 9.19 -22.57 -13.71
C TRP A 40 9.40 -24.09 -13.75
N SER A 41 10.35 -24.58 -12.96
CA SER A 41 10.72 -26.01 -12.91
C SER A 41 9.79 -26.79 -11.99
N VAL A 42 9.41 -26.19 -10.85
CA VAL A 42 8.50 -26.77 -9.87
C VAL A 42 7.29 -25.85 -9.76
N LEU A 43 6.13 -26.43 -9.67
CA LEU A 43 4.84 -25.74 -9.49
C LEU A 43 4.10 -26.36 -8.31
N PRO A 44 3.27 -25.60 -7.59
CA PRO A 44 2.41 -26.13 -6.55
C PRO A 44 1.54 -27.27 -7.09
N GLN A 45 1.36 -28.32 -6.29
CA GLN A 45 0.53 -29.49 -6.61
C GLN A 45 -0.80 -29.42 -5.90
N GLY A 46 -1.82 -30.06 -6.45
CA GLY A 46 -3.21 -30.03 -5.93
C GLY A 46 -4.01 -28.84 -6.47
N HIS A 47 -5.06 -28.46 -5.77
CA HIS A 47 -5.88 -27.32 -6.14
C HIS A 47 -5.15 -26.02 -5.87
N VAL A 48 -4.77 -25.32 -6.93
CA VAL A 48 -3.94 -24.12 -6.85
C VAL A 48 -4.78 -22.85 -6.93
N VAL A 49 -4.57 -21.92 -6.01
CA VAL A 49 -5.01 -20.53 -6.12
C VAL A 49 -3.81 -19.67 -6.51
N TRP A 50 -3.90 -18.96 -7.63
CA TRP A 50 -2.86 -18.04 -8.08
C TRP A 50 -3.18 -16.64 -7.58
N SER A 51 -2.44 -16.15 -6.60
CA SER A 51 -2.50 -14.81 -6.03
C SER A 51 -1.49 -13.88 -6.69
N HIS A 52 -1.89 -12.69 -7.11
CA HIS A 52 -0.97 -11.71 -7.71
C HIS A 52 -1.14 -10.33 -7.07
N ALA A 53 -0.02 -9.78 -6.59
CA ALA A 53 0.09 -8.40 -6.12
C ALA A 53 1.39 -7.78 -6.66
N ALA A 54 1.33 -6.59 -7.23
CA ALA A 54 2.45 -6.02 -7.99
C ALA A 54 3.59 -5.52 -7.10
N SER A 55 3.29 -4.95 -5.94
CA SER A 55 4.23 -4.26 -5.05
C SER A 55 4.27 -4.85 -3.64
N ASN A 56 5.31 -4.49 -2.87
CA ASN A 56 5.43 -4.87 -1.46
C ASN A 56 4.25 -4.37 -0.63
N GLY A 57 3.77 -3.15 -0.91
CA GLY A 57 2.63 -2.57 -0.19
C GLY A 57 1.33 -3.32 -0.47
N GLU A 58 1.10 -3.74 -1.72
CA GLU A 58 -0.06 -4.56 -2.09
C GLU A 58 0.02 -5.96 -1.47
N LEU A 59 1.21 -6.59 -1.47
CA LEU A 59 1.44 -7.87 -0.82
C LEU A 59 1.14 -7.79 0.69
N ALA A 60 1.72 -6.81 1.38
CA ALA A 60 1.49 -6.61 2.81
C ALA A 60 0.01 -6.39 3.14
N ALA A 61 -0.68 -5.58 2.32
CA ALA A 61 -2.11 -5.33 2.48
C ALA A 61 -2.99 -6.56 2.19
N ALA A 62 -2.57 -7.41 1.23
CA ALA A 62 -3.28 -8.64 0.87
C ALA A 62 -2.96 -9.83 1.79
N ARG A 63 -1.93 -9.73 2.63
CA ARG A 63 -1.42 -10.81 3.47
C ARG A 63 -2.51 -11.55 4.26
N PRO A 64 -3.44 -10.90 4.97
CA PRO A 64 -4.48 -11.61 5.72
C PRO A 64 -5.38 -12.49 4.86
N ILE A 65 -5.65 -12.08 3.61
CA ILE A 65 -6.43 -12.89 2.66
C ILE A 65 -5.57 -14.03 2.11
N ILE A 66 -4.32 -13.75 1.76
CA ILE A 66 -3.38 -14.75 1.24
C ILE A 66 -3.14 -15.87 2.27
N GLU A 67 -2.92 -15.54 3.54
CA GLU A 67 -2.76 -16.50 4.64
C GLU A 67 -3.99 -17.40 4.78
N LYS A 68 -5.19 -16.82 4.76
CA LYS A 68 -6.44 -17.59 4.84
C LYS A 68 -6.70 -18.48 3.62
N LEU A 69 -6.26 -18.05 2.43
CA LEU A 69 -6.36 -18.89 1.23
C LEU A 69 -5.34 -20.06 1.28
N ALA A 70 -4.20 -19.87 1.95
CA ALA A 70 -3.17 -20.90 2.13
C ALA A 70 -3.61 -22.02 3.09
N ASP A 71 -4.56 -21.75 4.00
CA ASP A 71 -5.10 -22.76 4.90
C ASP A 71 -5.81 -23.90 4.13
N ASP A 72 -6.46 -23.57 3.00
CA ASP A 72 -7.33 -24.50 2.27
C ASP A 72 -6.75 -24.93 0.90
N ASN A 73 -5.71 -24.25 0.38
CA ASN A 73 -5.24 -24.43 -0.99
C ASN A 73 -3.70 -24.42 -1.09
N ALA A 74 -3.19 -24.99 -2.16
CA ALA A 74 -1.83 -24.69 -2.60
C ALA A 74 -1.79 -23.32 -3.26
N LEU A 75 -0.85 -22.44 -2.88
CA LEU A 75 -0.75 -21.10 -3.42
C LEU A 75 0.41 -20.93 -4.38
N LEU A 76 0.13 -20.30 -5.51
CA LEU A 76 1.13 -19.62 -6.31
C LEU A 76 1.00 -18.11 -6.09
N ILE A 77 2.00 -17.50 -5.49
CA ILE A 77 2.02 -16.04 -5.26
C ILE A 77 2.99 -15.43 -6.27
N THR A 78 2.56 -14.38 -6.97
CA THR A 78 3.44 -13.67 -7.91
C THR A 78 3.47 -12.17 -7.62
N CYS A 79 4.67 -11.58 -7.78
CA CYS A 79 4.92 -10.15 -7.58
C CYS A 79 5.91 -9.59 -8.62
N ASN A 80 6.02 -8.25 -8.69
CA ASN A 80 6.86 -7.62 -9.72
C ASN A 80 8.28 -7.27 -9.25
N SER A 81 8.64 -7.50 -7.98
CA SER A 81 9.95 -7.14 -7.41
C SER A 81 10.59 -8.26 -6.60
N ILE A 82 11.93 -8.26 -6.57
CA ILE A 82 12.71 -9.18 -5.70
C ILE A 82 12.40 -8.94 -4.23
N SER A 83 12.26 -7.69 -3.82
CA SER A 83 11.88 -7.36 -2.43
C SER A 83 10.51 -7.89 -2.05
N GLY A 84 9.54 -7.90 -2.99
CA GLY A 84 8.24 -8.53 -2.79
C GLY A 84 8.34 -10.06 -2.65
N LYS A 85 9.17 -10.69 -3.46
CA LYS A 85 9.44 -12.13 -3.35
C LYS A 85 10.03 -12.48 -1.99
N HIS A 86 11.04 -11.74 -1.52
CA HIS A 86 11.63 -11.93 -0.19
C HIS A 86 10.62 -11.67 0.94
N LEU A 87 9.76 -10.65 0.79
CA LEU A 87 8.70 -10.37 1.75
C LEU A 87 7.77 -11.58 1.91
N VAL A 88 7.27 -12.15 0.81
CA VAL A 88 6.39 -13.32 0.86
C VAL A 88 7.12 -14.53 1.44
N GLN A 89 8.38 -14.75 1.08
CA GLN A 89 9.20 -15.83 1.63
C GLN A 89 9.37 -15.71 3.16
N SER A 90 9.44 -14.48 3.69
CA SER A 90 9.54 -14.25 5.14
C SER A 90 8.25 -14.57 5.92
N TRP A 91 7.13 -14.80 5.24
CA TRP A 91 5.86 -15.19 5.88
C TRP A 91 5.82 -16.67 6.27
N ASP A 92 6.75 -17.48 5.76
CA ASP A 92 6.87 -18.92 6.03
C ASP A 92 5.55 -19.70 5.84
N LEU A 93 4.85 -19.38 4.75
CA LEU A 93 3.56 -20.00 4.44
C LEU A 93 3.77 -21.45 3.98
N LYS A 94 3.09 -22.35 4.64
CA LYS A 94 3.08 -23.78 4.28
C LYS A 94 2.59 -24.03 2.90
N ASN A 95 2.52 -24.57 2.02
CA ASN A 95 1.86 -24.77 0.71
C ASN A 95 1.87 -23.54 -0.22
N ALA A 96 2.79 -22.59 -0.04
CA ALA A 96 2.89 -21.41 -0.90
C ALA A 96 4.23 -21.34 -1.62
N ASP A 97 4.19 -21.07 -2.94
CA ASP A 97 5.37 -20.80 -3.76
C ASP A 97 5.32 -19.38 -4.29
N CYS A 98 6.39 -18.61 -4.07
CA CYS A 98 6.47 -17.22 -4.51
C CYS A 98 7.42 -17.06 -5.69
N ARG A 99 6.94 -16.47 -6.78
CA ARG A 99 7.68 -16.24 -8.03
C ARG A 99 7.56 -14.79 -8.50
N LEU A 100 8.53 -14.38 -9.29
CA LEU A 100 8.36 -13.15 -10.07
C LEU A 100 7.29 -13.36 -11.14
N ALA A 101 6.45 -12.33 -11.31
CA ALA A 101 5.39 -12.35 -12.29
C ALA A 101 5.94 -12.53 -13.71
N PRO A 102 5.37 -13.46 -14.50
CA PRO A 102 5.81 -13.69 -15.85
C PRO A 102 5.38 -12.55 -16.77
N ILE A 103 6.20 -12.26 -17.79
CA ILE A 103 5.85 -11.29 -18.83
C ILE A 103 4.51 -11.66 -19.50
N ASP A 104 3.76 -10.64 -19.92
CA ASP A 104 2.39 -10.84 -20.45
C ASP A 104 2.36 -11.35 -21.89
N LEU A 105 3.08 -12.44 -22.17
CA LEU A 105 3.00 -13.16 -23.44
C LEU A 105 1.91 -14.24 -23.40
N ALA A 106 0.98 -14.19 -24.33
CA ALA A 106 -0.13 -15.15 -24.39
C ALA A 106 0.31 -16.63 -24.41
N ARG A 107 1.47 -16.95 -25.03
CA ARG A 107 2.02 -18.30 -25.02
C ARG A 107 2.56 -18.71 -23.65
N VAL A 108 3.21 -17.76 -22.94
CA VAL A 108 3.74 -17.98 -21.59
C VAL A 108 2.59 -18.22 -20.62
N GLN A 109 1.59 -17.34 -20.62
CA GLN A 109 0.42 -17.45 -19.73
C GLN A 109 -0.31 -18.80 -19.93
N ARG A 110 -0.62 -19.16 -21.17
CA ARG A 110 -1.27 -20.45 -21.49
C ARG A 110 -0.46 -21.67 -21.06
N ARG A 111 0.89 -21.62 -21.21
CA ARG A 111 1.77 -22.70 -20.78
C ARG A 111 1.74 -22.90 -19.26
N ILE A 112 1.76 -21.80 -18.49
CA ILE A 112 1.72 -21.82 -17.03
C ILE A 112 0.39 -22.39 -16.56
N ILE A 113 -0.73 -21.84 -17.06
CA ILE A 113 -2.09 -22.27 -16.69
C ILE A 113 -2.31 -23.77 -16.95
N ARG A 114 -1.84 -24.28 -18.08
CA ARG A 114 -1.98 -25.74 -18.42
C ARG A 114 -1.19 -26.68 -17.53
N LYS A 115 -0.21 -26.19 -16.78
CA LYS A 115 0.66 -27.01 -15.92
C LYS A 115 0.17 -27.17 -14.49
N MET A 116 -0.93 -26.51 -14.13
CA MET A 116 -1.46 -26.50 -12.78
C MET A 116 -2.95 -26.84 -12.79
N ASP A 117 -3.45 -27.44 -11.73
CA ASP A 117 -4.89 -27.53 -11.44
C ASP A 117 -5.33 -26.19 -10.81
N LEU A 118 -5.35 -25.14 -11.66
CA LEU A 118 -5.64 -23.78 -11.23
C LEU A 118 -7.15 -23.60 -11.04
N ARG A 119 -7.57 -23.28 -9.81
CA ARG A 119 -8.97 -23.13 -9.41
C ARG A 119 -9.43 -21.69 -9.35
N LEU A 120 -8.52 -20.75 -9.11
CA LEU A 120 -8.83 -19.33 -8.96
C LEU A 120 -7.60 -18.50 -9.27
N PHE A 121 -7.78 -17.38 -9.95
CA PHE A 121 -6.80 -16.30 -10.01
C PHE A 121 -7.33 -15.11 -9.20
N ALA A 122 -6.63 -14.72 -8.14
CA ALA A 122 -6.91 -13.55 -7.30
C ALA A 122 -5.91 -12.43 -7.61
N LEU A 123 -6.38 -11.34 -8.18
CA LEU A 123 -5.62 -10.13 -8.43
C LEU A 123 -5.91 -9.12 -7.30
N PHE A 124 -4.86 -8.62 -6.66
CA PHE A 124 -4.97 -7.61 -5.62
C PHE A 124 -4.68 -6.20 -6.15
N GLU A 125 -5.51 -5.23 -5.79
CA GLU A 125 -5.53 -3.81 -6.14
C GLU A 125 -5.59 -3.53 -7.65
N ALA A 126 -4.47 -3.68 -8.37
CA ALA A 126 -4.34 -3.36 -9.80
C ALA A 126 -3.33 -4.31 -10.48
N ASP A 127 -2.84 -3.99 -11.65
CA ASP A 127 -1.92 -4.77 -12.50
C ASP A 127 -2.64 -5.60 -13.56
N PHE A 128 -3.47 -4.91 -14.36
CA PHE A 128 -4.35 -5.52 -15.36
C PHE A 128 -3.59 -5.91 -16.64
N TRP A 129 -3.21 -7.19 -16.76
CA TRP A 129 -2.47 -7.73 -17.90
C TRP A 129 -3.40 -8.44 -18.89
N PRO A 130 -3.64 -7.86 -20.10
CA PRO A 130 -4.66 -8.36 -21.03
C PRO A 130 -4.47 -9.79 -21.50
N ASN A 131 -3.23 -10.25 -21.74
CA ASN A 131 -3.00 -11.63 -22.20
C ASN A 131 -3.18 -12.64 -21.08
N ARG A 132 -2.78 -12.31 -19.83
CA ARG A 132 -2.99 -13.15 -18.64
C ARG A 132 -4.48 -13.35 -18.43
N LEU A 133 -5.24 -12.25 -18.30
CA LEU A 133 -6.69 -12.29 -18.09
C LEU A 133 -7.42 -13.01 -19.23
N GLY A 134 -7.00 -12.75 -20.46
CA GLY A 134 -7.56 -13.46 -21.63
C GLY A 134 -7.24 -14.95 -21.66
N ALA A 135 -6.07 -15.38 -21.18
CA ALA A 135 -5.70 -16.80 -21.11
C ALA A 135 -6.47 -17.53 -20.01
N LEU A 136 -6.67 -16.90 -18.84
CA LEU A 136 -7.47 -17.41 -17.74
C LEU A 136 -8.94 -17.60 -18.18
N LYS A 137 -9.52 -16.58 -18.83
CA LYS A 137 -10.90 -16.67 -19.36
C LYS A 137 -11.06 -17.80 -20.38
N MET A 138 -10.08 -18.00 -21.27
CA MET A 138 -10.11 -19.10 -22.25
C MET A 138 -9.96 -20.48 -21.61
N ALA A 139 -9.33 -20.56 -20.45
CA ALA A 139 -9.19 -21.79 -19.68
C ALA A 139 -10.34 -22.01 -18.69
N HIS A 140 -11.35 -21.14 -18.71
CA HIS A 140 -12.49 -21.16 -17.77
C HIS A 140 -12.07 -21.10 -16.30
N ILE A 141 -10.94 -20.44 -16.01
CA ILE A 141 -10.48 -20.23 -14.63
C ILE A 141 -11.16 -18.96 -14.09
N PRO A 142 -11.84 -19.04 -12.94
CA PRO A 142 -12.43 -17.89 -12.27
C PRO A 142 -11.40 -16.82 -11.94
N VAL A 143 -11.76 -15.55 -12.12
CA VAL A 143 -10.88 -14.40 -11.87
C VAL A 143 -11.53 -13.44 -10.90
N ALA A 144 -10.88 -13.21 -9.76
CA ALA A 144 -11.31 -12.23 -8.77
C ALA A 144 -10.36 -11.02 -8.73
N LEU A 145 -10.93 -9.83 -8.62
CA LEU A 145 -10.22 -8.59 -8.31
C LEU A 145 -10.58 -8.20 -6.88
N VAL A 146 -9.59 -8.15 -6.00
CA VAL A 146 -9.78 -7.87 -4.56
C VAL A 146 -9.10 -6.56 -4.19
N GLY A 147 -9.81 -5.67 -3.52
CA GLY A 147 -9.34 -4.32 -3.24
C GLY A 147 -9.15 -3.49 -4.52
N GLY A 148 -9.94 -3.79 -5.55
CA GLY A 148 -9.77 -3.23 -6.89
C GLY A 148 -9.76 -1.70 -6.90
N ARG A 149 -8.66 -1.11 -7.34
CA ARG A 149 -8.45 0.34 -7.39
C ARG A 149 -8.10 0.79 -8.82
N ILE A 150 -8.74 1.87 -9.25
CA ILE A 150 -8.38 2.51 -10.52
C ILE A 150 -8.54 4.03 -10.41
N SER A 151 -7.47 4.78 -10.71
CA SER A 151 -7.52 6.24 -10.73
C SER A 151 -8.33 6.75 -11.91
N GLU A 152 -8.85 7.96 -11.82
CA GLU A 152 -9.56 8.62 -12.92
C GLU A 152 -8.69 8.72 -14.18
N LYS A 153 -7.43 9.09 -14.01
CA LYS A 153 -6.45 9.16 -15.11
C LYS A 153 -6.28 7.81 -15.81
N SER A 154 -6.15 6.72 -15.04
CA SER A 154 -6.06 5.36 -15.60
C SER A 154 -7.35 4.96 -16.31
N ALA A 155 -8.51 5.23 -15.73
CA ALA A 155 -9.81 4.92 -16.34
C ALA A 155 -9.99 5.66 -17.67
N LYS A 156 -9.67 6.96 -17.72
CA LYS A 156 -9.64 7.74 -18.97
C LYS A 156 -8.67 7.15 -20.03
N GLY A 157 -7.54 6.62 -19.59
CA GLY A 157 -6.58 5.91 -20.45
C GLY A 157 -7.19 4.65 -21.08
N TRP A 158 -7.85 3.83 -20.26
CA TRP A 158 -8.52 2.61 -20.71
C TRP A 158 -9.70 2.89 -21.64
N HIS A 159 -10.49 3.95 -21.41
CA HIS A 159 -11.61 4.33 -22.28
C HIS A 159 -11.18 4.66 -23.72
N ARG A 160 -9.92 5.06 -23.97
CA ARG A 160 -9.39 5.23 -25.33
C ARG A 160 -9.35 3.92 -26.11
N PHE A 161 -9.38 2.77 -25.42
CA PHE A 161 -9.33 1.43 -25.99
C PHE A 161 -10.52 0.58 -25.51
N ASN A 162 -11.74 1.09 -25.65
CA ASN A 162 -12.97 0.49 -25.11
C ASN A 162 -13.11 -1.01 -25.37
N GLY A 163 -12.79 -1.48 -26.59
CA GLY A 163 -12.87 -2.90 -26.93
C GLY A 163 -11.86 -3.78 -26.19
N LEU A 164 -10.70 -3.23 -25.80
CA LEU A 164 -9.73 -3.91 -24.95
C LEU A 164 -10.17 -3.84 -23.50
N ALA A 165 -10.60 -2.66 -23.03
CA ALA A 165 -11.08 -2.45 -21.68
C ALA A 165 -12.23 -3.39 -21.33
N SER A 166 -13.28 -3.45 -22.15
CA SER A 166 -14.43 -4.34 -21.93
C SER A 166 -14.04 -5.83 -21.86
N ARG A 167 -13.03 -6.27 -22.61
CA ARG A 167 -12.53 -7.65 -22.54
C ARG A 167 -11.73 -7.91 -21.28
N VAL A 168 -10.91 -6.95 -20.85
CA VAL A 168 -10.08 -7.06 -19.64
C VAL A 168 -10.96 -7.01 -18.40
N PHE A 169 -11.76 -5.96 -18.24
CA PHE A 169 -12.58 -5.77 -17.06
C PHE A 169 -13.81 -6.68 -17.03
N GLY A 170 -14.32 -7.08 -18.19
CA GLY A 170 -15.38 -8.10 -18.31
C GLY A 170 -14.91 -9.54 -18.08
N SER A 171 -13.60 -9.78 -17.85
CA SER A 171 -13.08 -11.11 -17.50
C SER A 171 -13.15 -11.43 -16.01
N PHE A 172 -13.40 -10.43 -15.16
CA PHE A 172 -13.53 -10.66 -13.73
C PHE A 172 -14.90 -11.28 -13.39
N ASP A 173 -14.86 -12.41 -12.71
CA ASP A 173 -16.05 -13.11 -12.20
C ASP A 173 -16.46 -12.57 -10.82
N LEU A 174 -15.55 -11.90 -10.10
CA LEU A 174 -15.80 -11.14 -8.87
C LEU A 174 -14.94 -9.88 -8.83
N VAL A 175 -15.54 -8.75 -8.45
CA VAL A 175 -14.86 -7.48 -8.23
C VAL A 175 -15.22 -6.93 -6.85
N CYS A 176 -14.32 -7.03 -5.90
CA CYS A 176 -14.38 -6.36 -4.61
C CYS A 176 -13.58 -5.06 -4.72
N ALA A 177 -14.24 -3.95 -5.00
CA ALA A 177 -13.58 -2.66 -5.17
C ALA A 177 -13.14 -2.08 -3.82
N GLN A 178 -12.07 -1.27 -3.84
CA GLN A 178 -11.57 -0.59 -2.66
C GLN A 178 -12.57 0.45 -2.13
N ASP A 179 -13.24 1.15 -3.04
CA ASP A 179 -14.13 2.29 -2.76
C ASP A 179 -15.19 2.43 -3.85
N SER A 180 -16.23 3.20 -3.58
CA SER A 180 -17.35 3.44 -4.50
C SER A 180 -16.93 4.11 -5.80
N ALA A 181 -15.93 5.00 -5.77
CA ALA A 181 -15.43 5.65 -6.96
C ALA A 181 -14.69 4.66 -7.89
N SER A 182 -13.84 3.79 -7.33
CA SER A 182 -13.20 2.70 -8.07
C SER A 182 -14.23 1.73 -8.63
N ARG A 183 -15.26 1.36 -7.86
CA ARG A 183 -16.37 0.51 -8.31
C ARG A 183 -17.06 1.10 -9.54
N GLN A 184 -17.41 2.38 -9.51
CA GLN A 184 -18.05 3.06 -10.65
C GLN A 184 -17.16 3.07 -11.89
N ARG A 185 -15.86 3.38 -11.73
CA ARG A 185 -14.89 3.38 -12.84
C ARG A 185 -14.71 1.99 -13.42
N LEU A 186 -14.55 0.94 -12.59
CA LEU A 186 -14.43 -0.45 -13.04
C LEU A 186 -15.70 -0.90 -13.78
N LYS A 187 -16.88 -0.51 -13.30
CA LYS A 187 -18.16 -0.76 -13.97
C LYS A 187 -18.22 -0.10 -15.36
N SER A 188 -17.78 1.16 -15.47
CA SER A 188 -17.75 1.88 -16.75
C SER A 188 -16.78 1.27 -17.77
N LEU A 189 -15.75 0.55 -17.31
CA LEU A 189 -14.78 -0.16 -18.14
C LEU A 189 -15.22 -1.56 -18.55
N GLY A 190 -16.35 -2.06 -18.00
CA GLY A 190 -16.94 -3.33 -18.41
C GLY A 190 -16.98 -4.42 -17.35
N ALA A 191 -16.58 -4.15 -16.10
CA ALA A 191 -16.77 -5.09 -15.01
C ALA A 191 -18.27 -5.23 -14.67
N ARG A 192 -18.72 -6.45 -14.36
CA ARG A 192 -20.15 -6.76 -14.20
C ARG A 192 -20.52 -7.38 -12.85
N SER A 193 -19.68 -8.24 -12.32
CA SER A 193 -19.91 -8.98 -11.07
C SER A 193 -19.23 -8.28 -9.91
N PHE A 194 -20.00 -7.68 -9.02
CA PHE A 194 -19.45 -6.93 -7.89
C PHE A 194 -19.82 -7.61 -6.56
N GLY A 195 -18.82 -7.81 -5.74
CA GLY A 195 -18.91 -8.25 -4.36
C GLY A 195 -18.85 -7.09 -3.34
N PRO A 196 -18.54 -7.38 -2.08
CA PRO A 196 -18.39 -6.38 -1.03
C PRO A 196 -17.24 -5.41 -1.33
N HIS A 197 -17.30 -4.22 -0.75
CA HIS A 197 -16.18 -3.29 -0.75
C HIS A 197 -15.11 -3.77 0.23
N ILE A 198 -13.83 -3.63 -0.12
CA ILE A 198 -12.73 -3.98 0.77
C ILE A 198 -11.52 -3.09 0.51
N ALA A 199 -11.17 -2.27 1.48
CA ALA A 199 -9.93 -1.51 1.49
C ALA A 199 -8.81 -2.35 2.11
N LEU A 200 -8.02 -3.06 1.30
CA LEU A 200 -6.99 -3.99 1.78
C LEU A 200 -6.02 -3.37 2.80
N LYS A 201 -5.74 -2.06 2.66
CA LYS A 201 -4.87 -1.34 3.60
C LYS A 201 -5.44 -1.22 5.02
N SER A 202 -6.75 -1.48 5.23
CA SER A 202 -7.35 -1.54 6.57
C SER A 202 -6.83 -2.73 7.39
N PHE A 203 -6.32 -3.75 6.73
CA PHE A 203 -5.74 -4.95 7.36
C PHE A 203 -4.22 -4.85 7.57
N TYR A 204 -3.65 -3.66 7.34
CA TYR A 204 -2.24 -3.43 7.63
C TYR A 204 -1.97 -3.73 9.12
N GLN A 205 -1.02 -4.62 9.36
CA GLN A 205 -0.57 -4.99 10.69
C GLN A 205 0.78 -4.35 10.94
N ALA A 206 0.89 -3.67 12.07
CA ALA A 206 2.17 -3.12 12.51
C ALA A 206 3.21 -4.24 12.63
N SER A 207 4.41 -4.03 12.06
CA SER A 207 5.48 -5.00 12.21
C SER A 207 5.93 -5.04 13.68
N GLN A 208 6.04 -6.25 14.25
CA GLN A 208 6.50 -6.44 15.65
C GLN A 208 8.03 -6.26 15.80
N HIS A 209 8.71 -5.69 14.81
CA HIS A 209 10.15 -5.50 14.91
C HIS A 209 10.48 -4.49 16.02
N LYS A 210 11.19 -4.96 17.03
CA LYS A 210 11.73 -4.11 18.09
C LYS A 210 12.60 -3.03 17.46
N THR A 211 12.26 -1.78 17.70
CA THR A 211 13.03 -0.64 17.18
C THR A 211 14.42 -0.63 17.82
N PRO A 212 15.51 -0.59 17.06
CA PRO A 212 16.88 -0.65 17.59
C PRO A 212 17.34 0.64 18.29
N HIS A 213 16.50 1.67 18.41
CA HIS A 213 16.88 2.98 18.95
C HIS A 213 16.13 3.31 20.24
N PRO A 214 16.74 4.00 21.21
CA PRO A 214 16.05 4.46 22.42
C PRO A 214 14.82 5.31 22.03
N VAL A 215 13.69 5.00 22.64
CA VAL A 215 12.41 5.65 22.34
C VAL A 215 12.30 6.86 23.26
N PRO A 216 12.17 8.11 22.76
CA PRO A 216 11.66 9.19 23.59
C PRO A 216 10.29 8.82 24.11
N ASP A 217 9.81 9.47 25.14
CA ASP A 217 8.47 9.25 25.67
C ASP A 217 7.45 9.37 24.53
N ARG A 218 6.81 8.25 24.17
CA ARG A 218 5.85 8.19 23.07
C ARG A 218 4.71 9.16 23.27
N ASP A 219 4.28 9.34 24.53
CA ASP A 219 3.13 10.17 24.86
C ASP A 219 3.37 11.65 24.62
N THR A 220 4.63 12.07 24.56
CA THR A 220 5.02 13.45 24.24
C THR A 220 5.58 13.60 22.84
N THR A 221 5.55 12.56 22.01
CA THR A 221 6.07 12.58 20.65
C THR A 221 4.95 12.56 19.62
N TRP A 222 5.03 13.43 18.61
CA TRP A 222 4.18 13.38 17.44
C TRP A 222 4.99 13.25 16.15
N LEU A 223 4.38 12.63 15.13
CA LEU A 223 4.98 12.32 13.83
C LEU A 223 4.27 13.11 12.73
N ALA A 224 5.03 13.77 11.86
CA ALA A 224 4.55 14.20 10.55
C ALA A 224 5.01 13.16 9.51
N ALA A 225 4.08 12.35 9.01
CA ALA A 225 4.36 11.19 8.19
C ALA A 225 4.23 11.49 6.69
N SER A 226 5.28 11.19 5.94
CA SER A 226 5.32 11.31 4.47
C SER A 226 5.08 12.72 3.93
N THR A 227 5.78 13.72 4.48
CA THR A 227 5.62 15.13 4.12
C THR A 227 6.07 15.42 2.68
N HIS A 228 5.36 16.31 2.03
CA HIS A 228 5.68 16.83 0.69
C HIS A 228 6.17 18.28 0.76
N GLU A 229 6.79 18.72 -0.31
CA GLU A 229 7.19 20.13 -0.47
C GLU A 229 5.98 21.06 -0.26
N GLY A 230 6.17 22.10 0.56
CA GLY A 230 5.13 23.04 0.97
C GLY A 230 4.49 22.72 2.32
N GLU A 231 4.56 21.49 2.83
CA GLU A 231 4.00 21.12 4.14
C GLU A 231 4.97 21.36 5.30
N ASP A 232 6.27 21.18 5.06
CA ASP A 232 7.28 21.15 6.13
C ASP A 232 7.33 22.44 6.94
N ALA A 233 7.30 23.60 6.27
CA ALA A 233 7.33 24.89 6.95
C ALA A 233 6.11 25.10 7.85
N VAL A 234 4.92 24.67 7.41
CA VAL A 234 3.66 24.74 8.19
C VAL A 234 3.76 23.85 9.42
N LEU A 235 4.22 22.61 9.24
CA LEU A 235 4.35 21.62 10.31
C LEU A 235 5.40 22.03 11.35
N LEU A 236 6.56 22.58 10.90
CA LEU A 236 7.60 23.09 11.79
C LEU A 236 7.16 24.34 12.56
N ASN A 237 6.40 25.25 11.93
CA ASN A 237 5.82 26.39 12.63
C ASN A 237 4.78 25.94 13.67
N ALA A 238 3.96 24.94 13.36
CA ALA A 238 3.04 24.34 14.32
C ALA A 238 3.81 23.75 15.51
N HIS A 239 4.88 23.00 15.26
CA HIS A 239 5.70 22.43 16.34
C HIS A 239 6.33 23.52 17.22
N LYS A 240 6.86 24.58 16.64
CA LYS A 240 7.36 25.73 17.39
C LYS A 240 6.29 26.36 18.29
N GLN A 241 5.01 26.38 17.87
CA GLN A 241 3.91 26.83 18.73
C GLN A 241 3.61 25.82 19.85
N VAL A 242 3.65 24.52 19.56
CA VAL A 242 3.47 23.46 20.57
C VAL A 242 4.53 23.59 21.68
N LEU A 243 5.81 23.81 21.32
CA LEU A 243 6.90 23.92 22.28
C LEU A 243 6.73 25.09 23.26
N LYS A 244 6.03 26.15 22.92
CA LYS A 244 5.72 27.27 23.84
C LYS A 244 4.84 26.83 25.01
N SER A 245 3.94 25.88 24.79
CA SER A 245 2.97 25.40 25.81
C SER A 245 3.37 24.04 26.39
N ALA A 246 4.10 23.24 25.62
CA ALA A 246 4.56 21.90 26.01
C ALA A 246 6.03 21.70 25.59
N PRO A 247 7.01 22.27 26.32
CA PRO A 247 8.41 22.35 25.90
C PRO A 247 9.13 20.99 25.80
N ASN A 248 8.58 19.95 26.42
CA ASN A 248 9.14 18.58 26.37
C ASN A 248 8.62 17.77 25.18
N THR A 249 7.75 18.36 24.33
CA THR A 249 7.20 17.65 23.17
C THR A 249 8.28 17.46 22.10
N LYS A 250 8.31 16.28 21.51
CA LYS A 250 9.21 15.94 20.40
C LYS A 250 8.41 15.85 19.09
N MET A 251 9.08 16.20 18.00
CA MET A 251 8.54 15.98 16.67
C MET A 251 9.45 15.05 15.87
N ILE A 252 8.89 14.06 15.21
CA ILE A 252 9.52 13.30 14.14
C ILE A 252 8.92 13.79 12.82
N LEU A 253 9.77 14.17 11.86
CA LEU A 253 9.31 14.54 10.53
C LEU A 253 9.94 13.59 9.50
N ALA A 254 9.09 12.78 8.87
CA ALA A 254 9.49 11.80 7.88
C ALA A 254 9.07 12.28 6.47
N PRO A 255 10.00 12.79 5.64
CA PRO A 255 9.67 13.25 4.30
C PRO A 255 9.37 12.08 3.36
N ARG A 256 8.41 12.25 2.43
CA ARG A 256 8.10 11.26 1.38
C ARG A 256 9.31 10.96 0.49
N HIS A 257 10.20 11.93 0.32
CA HIS A 257 11.43 11.82 -0.43
C HIS A 257 12.62 12.13 0.48
N PRO A 258 13.44 11.13 0.87
CA PRO A 258 14.58 11.29 1.79
C PRO A 258 15.56 12.41 1.40
N LYS A 259 15.74 12.64 0.11
CA LYS A 259 16.62 13.71 -0.41
C LYS A 259 16.30 15.11 0.10
N ARG A 260 15.13 15.32 0.71
CA ARG A 260 14.70 16.60 1.26
C ARG A 260 15.19 16.85 2.69
N GLY A 261 15.84 15.87 3.33
CA GLY A 261 16.30 16.00 4.70
C GLY A 261 17.12 17.26 4.96
N ASP A 262 18.10 17.57 4.11
CA ASP A 262 18.94 18.77 4.28
C ASP A 262 18.18 20.09 4.07
N GLU A 263 17.18 20.12 3.19
CA GLU A 263 16.29 21.27 3.00
C GLU A 263 15.46 21.53 4.25
N ILE A 264 14.87 20.48 4.80
CA ILE A 264 14.06 20.54 6.03
C ILE A 264 14.92 20.99 7.22
N ALA A 265 16.14 20.47 7.33
CA ALA A 265 17.08 20.90 8.36
C ALA A 265 17.40 22.41 8.30
N LYS A 266 17.56 22.96 7.09
CA LYS A 266 17.75 24.40 6.89
C LYS A 266 16.52 25.22 7.32
N ILE A 267 15.30 24.72 7.06
CA ILE A 267 14.06 25.37 7.52
C ILE A 267 14.01 25.33 9.04
N ALA A 268 14.25 24.18 9.66
CA ALA A 268 14.26 24.03 11.11
C ALA A 268 15.26 24.98 11.80
N HIS A 269 16.47 25.06 11.27
CA HIS A 269 17.51 25.96 11.77
C HIS A 269 17.07 27.43 11.71
N ARG A 270 16.47 27.88 10.60
CA ARG A 270 15.92 29.24 10.47
C ARG A 270 14.81 29.56 11.48
N LEU A 271 14.07 28.54 11.89
CA LEU A 271 13.01 28.65 12.90
C LEU A 271 13.56 28.58 14.34
N GLY A 272 14.85 28.28 14.49
CA GLY A 272 15.52 28.14 15.80
C GLY A 272 15.23 26.80 16.49
N LEU A 273 14.78 25.76 15.75
CA LEU A 273 14.53 24.45 16.29
C LEU A 273 15.83 23.63 16.37
N LYS A 274 16.03 22.91 17.45
CA LYS A 274 17.15 21.97 17.64
C LYS A 274 16.83 20.66 16.91
N ALA A 275 17.34 20.54 15.69
CA ALA A 275 17.06 19.40 14.82
C ALA A 275 18.24 18.43 14.76
N THR A 276 17.94 17.11 14.76
CA THR A 276 18.86 16.02 14.41
C THR A 276 18.34 15.25 13.20
N GLN A 277 19.22 14.58 12.45
CA GLN A 277 18.92 13.98 11.15
C GLN A 277 19.38 12.53 11.05
N ARG A 278 18.47 11.65 10.64
CA ARG A 278 18.68 10.19 10.57
C ARG A 278 19.79 9.80 9.60
N SER A 279 19.82 10.37 8.40
CA SER A 279 20.82 10.05 7.37
C SER A 279 22.25 10.44 7.77
N LYS A 280 22.43 11.31 8.77
CA LYS A 280 23.73 11.70 9.34
C LYS A 280 24.16 10.80 10.50
N GLY A 281 23.36 9.76 10.83
CA GLY A 281 23.66 8.88 11.95
C GLY A 281 23.33 9.48 13.32
N GLU A 282 22.66 10.63 13.35
CA GLU A 282 22.27 11.29 14.59
C GLU A 282 21.08 10.59 15.24
N SER A 283 20.96 10.69 16.56
CA SER A 283 19.85 10.10 17.34
C SER A 283 18.91 11.18 17.84
N LEU A 284 17.64 10.81 18.07
CA LEU A 284 16.70 11.64 18.81
C LEU A 284 17.05 11.56 20.29
N ASP A 285 17.77 12.55 20.79
CA ASP A 285 18.18 12.67 22.18
C ASP A 285 17.25 13.59 22.99
N GLN A 286 17.57 13.80 24.29
CA GLN A 286 16.77 14.68 25.14
C GLN A 286 16.87 16.15 24.74
N ALA A 287 17.98 16.57 24.11
CA ALA A 287 18.21 17.96 23.72
C ALA A 287 17.54 18.31 22.37
N SER A 288 17.23 17.30 21.55
CA SER A 288 16.59 17.49 20.24
C SER A 288 15.10 17.79 20.40
N GLU A 289 14.61 18.79 19.69
CA GLU A 289 13.18 19.12 19.57
C GLU A 289 12.55 18.46 18.35
N LEU A 290 13.35 18.32 17.28
CA LEU A 290 12.95 17.77 15.99
C LEU A 290 13.91 16.66 15.56
N TYR A 291 13.35 15.55 15.08
CA TYR A 291 14.09 14.49 14.40
C TYR A 291 13.64 14.37 12.93
N ILE A 292 14.57 14.54 12.01
CA ILE A 292 14.33 14.41 10.58
C ILE A 292 14.61 12.95 10.19
N ALA A 293 13.56 12.20 9.95
CA ALA A 293 13.59 10.77 9.61
C ALA A 293 13.69 10.56 8.10
N ASP A 294 14.81 10.95 7.51
CA ASP A 294 15.06 11.01 6.07
C ASP A 294 15.71 9.74 5.50
N THR A 295 15.24 8.58 5.92
CA THR A 295 15.65 7.26 5.41
C THR A 295 14.45 6.46 4.94
N LEU A 296 14.67 5.39 4.13
CA LEU A 296 13.61 4.53 3.62
C LEU A 296 13.49 3.25 4.45
N GLY A 297 12.25 2.72 4.53
CA GLY A 297 11.98 1.41 5.12
C GLY A 297 11.83 1.41 6.65
N GLU A 298 11.80 2.59 7.30
CA GLU A 298 11.74 2.70 8.76
C GLU A 298 10.42 3.29 9.29
N MET A 299 9.38 3.44 8.45
CA MET A 299 8.13 4.10 8.85
C MET A 299 7.44 3.43 10.04
N ASP A 300 7.42 2.09 10.10
CA ASP A 300 6.88 1.36 11.25
C ASP A 300 7.55 1.78 12.56
N SER A 301 8.88 1.98 12.53
CA SER A 301 9.63 2.43 13.68
C SER A 301 9.24 3.85 14.11
N TRP A 302 8.92 4.72 13.16
CA TRP A 302 8.52 6.09 13.46
C TRP A 302 7.09 6.16 13.99
N TYR A 303 6.15 5.40 13.41
CA TYR A 303 4.79 5.29 13.96
C TYR A 303 4.80 4.72 15.38
N ALA A 304 5.60 3.69 15.65
CA ALA A 304 5.68 3.08 16.98
C ALA A 304 6.19 4.03 18.09
N ARG A 305 6.86 5.14 17.69
CA ARG A 305 7.44 6.14 18.62
C ARG A 305 6.57 7.36 18.84
N ALA A 306 5.47 7.47 18.13
CA ALA A 306 4.59 8.62 18.22
C ALA A 306 3.20 8.23 18.71
N ASN A 307 2.60 9.06 19.55
CA ASN A 307 1.22 8.91 20.01
C ASN A 307 0.23 9.65 19.09
N ILE A 308 0.73 10.62 18.32
CA ILE A 308 -0.04 11.45 17.40
C ILE A 308 0.66 11.42 16.05
N CYS A 309 -0.10 11.29 14.97
CA CYS A 309 0.42 11.33 13.60
C CYS A 309 -0.34 12.34 12.75
N PHE A 310 0.37 13.32 12.21
CA PHE A 310 -0.13 14.10 11.08
C PHE A 310 0.14 13.36 9.78
N VAL A 311 -0.92 12.94 9.10
CA VAL A 311 -0.84 12.23 7.82
C VAL A 311 -0.72 13.26 6.70
N ALA A 312 0.50 13.43 6.20
CA ALA A 312 0.83 14.47 5.24
C ALA A 312 0.45 14.11 3.78
N GLY A 313 0.88 14.93 2.82
CA GLY A 313 0.33 14.96 1.46
C GLY A 313 -1.09 15.49 1.44
N SER A 314 -1.52 16.10 2.54
CA SER A 314 -2.89 16.53 2.80
C SER A 314 -3.04 18.03 3.03
N LEU A 315 -1.96 18.78 3.30
CA LEU A 315 -1.95 20.27 3.26
C LEU A 315 -1.72 20.79 1.84
N VAL A 316 -1.14 19.97 0.97
CA VAL A 316 -0.93 20.26 -0.44
C VAL A 316 -1.75 19.30 -1.30
N ALA A 317 -2.09 19.66 -2.53
CA ALA A 317 -2.95 18.89 -3.44
C ALA A 317 -2.27 17.60 -3.95
N LYS A 318 -1.94 16.67 -3.03
CA LYS A 318 -1.40 15.32 -3.31
C LYS A 318 -2.42 14.22 -3.01
N GLY A 319 -3.59 14.57 -2.47
CA GLY A 319 -4.68 13.66 -2.20
C GLY A 319 -4.56 12.86 -0.90
N GLY A 320 -3.61 13.21 -0.04
CA GLY A 320 -3.39 12.59 1.26
C GLY A 320 -2.80 11.19 1.22
N HIS A 321 -2.21 10.78 2.35
CA HIS A 321 -1.74 9.42 2.57
C HIS A 321 -2.75 8.60 3.38
N THR A 322 -2.45 7.30 3.55
CA THR A 322 -3.32 6.32 4.21
C THR A 322 -3.45 6.58 5.71
N PRO A 323 -4.67 6.55 6.30
CA PRO A 323 -4.86 6.63 7.74
C PRO A 323 -4.63 5.28 8.45
N PHE A 324 -4.57 4.18 7.73
CA PHE A 324 -4.51 2.83 8.31
C PHE A 324 -3.17 2.51 8.96
N GLU A 325 -2.04 2.97 8.37
CA GLU A 325 -0.71 2.72 8.92
C GLU A 325 -0.52 3.35 10.31
N PRO A 326 -0.75 4.66 10.51
CA PRO A 326 -0.66 5.24 11.84
C PRO A 326 -1.66 4.64 12.83
N LEU A 327 -2.88 4.30 12.39
CA LEU A 327 -3.88 3.67 13.25
C LEU A 327 -3.45 2.27 13.72
N ALA A 328 -2.79 1.49 12.88
CA ALA A 328 -2.25 0.18 13.26
C ALA A 328 -1.18 0.26 14.35
N HIS A 329 -0.52 1.41 14.48
CA HIS A 329 0.43 1.72 15.54
C HIS A 329 -0.17 2.54 16.70
N ASP A 330 -1.48 2.61 16.83
CA ASP A 330 -2.17 3.38 17.88
C ASP A 330 -1.81 4.87 17.90
N CYS A 331 -1.58 5.48 16.73
CA CYS A 331 -1.42 6.92 16.63
C CYS A 331 -2.77 7.61 16.45
N ALA A 332 -3.04 8.65 17.22
CA ALA A 332 -4.13 9.58 16.93
C ALA A 332 -3.86 10.34 15.63
N ILE A 333 -4.90 10.57 14.82
CA ILE A 333 -4.76 11.00 13.43
C ILE A 333 -5.12 12.47 13.27
N LEU A 334 -4.19 13.24 12.69
CA LEU A 334 -4.43 14.57 12.13
C LEU A 334 -4.21 14.54 10.62
N HIS A 335 -4.94 15.34 9.86
CA HIS A 335 -4.75 15.47 8.41
C HIS A 335 -5.15 16.84 7.89
N GLY A 336 -4.69 17.18 6.68
CA GLY A 336 -5.09 18.40 5.98
C GLY A 336 -6.34 18.22 5.11
N PRO A 337 -6.76 19.27 4.36
CA PRO A 337 -7.99 19.26 3.58
C PRO A 337 -7.95 18.41 2.31
N HIS A 338 -6.75 18.02 1.82
CA HIS A 338 -6.61 17.23 0.61
C HIS A 338 -6.45 15.73 0.94
N PHE A 339 -7.55 14.98 0.88
CA PHE A 339 -7.59 13.54 1.16
C PHE A 339 -8.36 12.73 0.10
N GLU A 340 -8.34 13.19 -1.14
CA GLU A 340 -9.11 12.64 -2.27
C GLU A 340 -8.75 11.19 -2.58
N ASN A 341 -7.54 10.73 -2.21
CA ASN A 341 -7.11 9.34 -2.37
C ASN A 341 -7.78 8.40 -1.36
N PHE A 342 -8.34 8.92 -0.26
CA PHE A 342 -8.92 8.18 0.87
C PHE A 342 -10.21 8.82 1.38
N THR A 343 -11.07 9.31 0.47
CA THR A 343 -12.30 10.05 0.81
C THR A 343 -13.23 9.25 1.74
N GLU A 344 -13.48 7.97 1.44
CA GLU A 344 -14.36 7.13 2.27
C GLU A 344 -13.78 6.89 3.68
N PRO A 345 -12.50 6.46 3.86
CA PRO A 345 -11.92 6.32 5.19
C PRO A 345 -11.94 7.62 6.01
N TYR A 346 -11.54 8.74 5.44
CA TYR A 346 -11.55 10.02 6.16
C TYR A 346 -12.96 10.53 6.44
N GLY A 347 -13.93 10.24 5.57
CA GLY A 347 -15.35 10.51 5.83
C GLY A 347 -15.86 9.73 7.06
N ALA A 348 -15.60 8.43 7.12
CA ALA A 348 -15.95 7.59 8.26
C ALA A 348 -15.23 8.05 9.55
N LEU A 349 -13.96 8.41 9.47
CA LEU A 349 -13.21 8.97 10.60
C LEU A 349 -13.81 10.26 11.10
N ALA A 350 -14.24 11.17 10.22
CA ALA A 350 -14.88 12.44 10.60
C ALA A 350 -16.21 12.20 11.32
N GLU A 351 -17.06 11.31 10.82
CA GLU A 351 -18.35 10.95 11.42
C GLU A 351 -18.20 10.40 12.85
N HIS A 352 -17.10 9.70 13.13
CA HIS A 352 -16.86 9.04 14.42
C HIS A 352 -15.82 9.79 15.29
N GLN A 353 -15.41 10.99 14.94
CA GLN A 353 -14.35 11.72 15.64
C GLN A 353 -13.03 10.94 15.75
N GLY A 354 -12.74 10.11 14.74
CA GLY A 354 -11.54 9.29 14.66
C GLY A 354 -10.33 9.97 14.06
N ALA A 355 -10.48 11.18 13.50
CA ALA A 355 -9.40 12.04 13.01
C ALA A 355 -9.78 13.51 13.13
N ILE A 356 -8.78 14.41 13.12
CA ILE A 356 -8.99 15.86 13.16
C ILE A 356 -8.44 16.48 11.87
N LEU A 357 -9.28 17.22 11.17
CA LEU A 357 -8.88 18.02 10.02
C LEU A 357 -8.23 19.32 10.49
N CYS A 358 -7.05 19.66 9.94
CA CYS A 358 -6.29 20.85 10.24
C CYS A 358 -5.82 21.50 8.94
N SER A 359 -6.12 22.78 8.75
CA SER A 359 -5.83 23.50 7.50
C SER A 359 -4.59 24.40 7.57
N ASN A 360 -4.09 24.68 8.78
CA ASN A 360 -2.97 25.59 9.01
C ASN A 360 -2.19 25.24 10.29
N GLU A 361 -1.05 25.92 10.51
CA GLU A 361 -0.16 25.67 11.64
C GLU A 361 -0.80 25.91 13.01
N HIS A 362 -1.77 26.84 13.12
CA HIS A 362 -2.44 27.13 14.39
C HIS A 362 -3.41 26.01 14.78
N GLU A 363 -4.15 25.47 13.80
CA GLU A 363 -5.05 24.34 14.00
C GLU A 363 -4.28 23.07 14.35
N ILE A 364 -3.16 22.82 13.65
CA ILE A 364 -2.28 21.69 13.95
C ILE A 364 -1.73 21.79 15.37
N ALA A 365 -1.17 22.94 15.77
CA ALA A 365 -0.61 23.14 17.09
C ALA A 365 -1.66 22.93 18.19
N ARG A 366 -2.85 23.52 18.03
CA ARG A 366 -3.98 23.36 18.97
C ARG A 366 -4.41 21.90 19.07
N SER A 367 -4.52 21.18 17.95
CA SER A 367 -4.94 19.78 17.93
C SER A 367 -3.88 18.85 18.55
N VAL A 368 -2.58 19.09 18.29
CA VAL A 368 -1.50 18.35 18.97
C VAL A 368 -1.58 18.59 20.48
N LEU A 369 -1.69 19.84 20.95
CA LEU A 369 -1.79 20.14 22.38
C LEU A 369 -3.02 19.50 23.03
N ALA A 370 -4.17 19.47 22.34
CA ALA A 370 -5.38 18.80 22.82
C ALA A 370 -5.18 17.28 22.96
N LEU A 371 -4.49 16.65 22.01
CA LEU A 371 -4.24 15.22 22.00
C LEU A 371 -3.11 14.79 22.99
N LEU A 372 -2.26 15.72 23.45
CA LEU A 372 -1.32 15.47 24.53
C LEU A 372 -1.99 15.38 25.92
N ALA A 373 -3.25 15.80 26.03
CA ALA A 373 -3.99 15.61 27.28
C ALA A 373 -4.21 14.13 27.59
N PRO A 374 -4.25 13.72 28.87
CA PRO A 374 -4.41 12.32 29.27
C PRO A 374 -5.61 11.65 28.58
N ASN A 375 -5.40 10.47 28.01
CA ASN A 375 -6.37 9.62 27.32
C ASN A 375 -6.98 10.23 26.02
N ALA A 376 -6.69 11.46 25.63
CA ALA A 376 -7.31 12.09 24.47
C ALA A 376 -6.93 11.37 23.17
N ALA A 377 -5.66 11.11 22.94
CA ALA A 377 -5.17 10.35 21.79
C ALA A 377 -5.75 8.93 21.77
N GLN A 378 -5.76 8.25 22.91
CA GLN A 378 -6.29 6.87 23.02
C GLN A 378 -7.80 6.82 22.71
N THR A 379 -8.58 7.79 23.17
CA THR A 379 -10.02 7.90 22.84
C THR A 379 -10.22 8.06 21.33
N GLN A 380 -9.45 8.95 20.68
CA GLN A 380 -9.54 9.14 19.25
C GLN A 380 -9.16 7.87 18.48
N VAL A 381 -8.11 7.15 18.90
CA VAL A 381 -7.70 5.85 18.32
C VAL A 381 -8.83 4.82 18.42
N GLN A 382 -9.52 4.73 19.54
CA GLN A 382 -10.66 3.82 19.70
C GLN A 382 -11.81 4.18 18.75
N ASN A 383 -12.10 5.47 18.59
CA ASN A 383 -13.08 5.96 17.64
C ASN A 383 -12.69 5.64 16.20
N ALA A 384 -11.41 5.87 15.84
CA ALA A 384 -10.88 5.55 14.53
C ALA A 384 -10.96 4.05 14.21
N ARG A 385 -10.64 3.19 15.18
CA ARG A 385 -10.75 1.72 15.03
C ARG A 385 -12.19 1.30 14.76
N LYS A 386 -13.18 1.85 15.49
CA LYS A 386 -14.60 1.58 15.24
C LYS A 386 -15.05 2.06 13.86
N ALA A 387 -14.61 3.25 13.44
CA ALA A 387 -14.97 3.83 12.15
C ALA A 387 -14.43 3.03 10.96
N LEU A 388 -13.24 2.43 11.10
CA LEU A 388 -12.54 1.75 10.03
C LEU A 388 -12.54 0.22 10.17
N ASP A 389 -13.40 -0.34 11.02
CA ASP A 389 -13.54 -1.80 11.16
C ASP A 389 -14.13 -2.41 9.88
N GLN A 390 -13.39 -3.32 9.26
CA GLN A 390 -13.79 -4.05 8.05
C GLN A 390 -13.74 -5.58 8.24
N THR A 391 -13.84 -6.05 9.47
CA THR A 391 -13.76 -7.49 9.79
C THR A 391 -14.81 -8.29 9.01
N HIS A 392 -16.07 -7.84 8.98
CA HIS A 392 -17.13 -8.48 8.21
C HIS A 392 -16.84 -8.49 6.70
N SER A 393 -16.32 -7.39 6.14
CA SER A 393 -15.97 -7.34 4.71
C SER A 393 -14.87 -8.34 4.33
N LEU A 394 -13.92 -8.63 5.24
CA LEU A 394 -12.90 -9.66 5.03
C LEU A 394 -13.52 -11.06 4.93
N GLU A 395 -14.39 -11.41 5.87
CA GLU A 395 -15.05 -12.71 5.89
C GLU A 395 -15.96 -12.92 4.67
N ASP A 396 -16.71 -11.90 4.27
CA ASP A 396 -17.54 -11.92 3.07
C ASP A 396 -16.70 -12.11 1.80
N VAL A 397 -15.55 -11.43 1.68
CA VAL A 397 -14.65 -11.60 0.55
C VAL A 397 -14.05 -13.00 0.54
N LEU A 398 -13.58 -13.52 1.67
CA LEU A 398 -13.04 -14.88 1.76
C LEU A 398 -14.11 -15.93 1.40
N SER A 399 -15.34 -15.76 1.87
CA SER A 399 -16.46 -16.63 1.50
C SER A 399 -16.71 -16.62 -0.01
N ALA A 400 -16.74 -15.43 -0.63
CA ALA A 400 -16.94 -15.30 -2.06
C ALA A 400 -15.79 -15.92 -2.88
N LEU A 401 -14.53 -15.74 -2.45
CA LEU A 401 -13.36 -16.37 -3.10
C LEU A 401 -13.40 -17.89 -2.99
N ARG A 402 -13.75 -18.43 -1.82
CA ARG A 402 -13.91 -19.88 -1.61
C ARG A 402 -15.03 -20.47 -2.46
N GLN A 403 -16.13 -19.74 -2.63
CA GLN A 403 -17.20 -20.17 -3.52
C GLN A 403 -16.76 -20.22 -4.97
N LEU A 404 -16.02 -19.21 -5.45
CA LEU A 404 -15.48 -19.18 -6.81
C LEU A 404 -14.46 -20.30 -7.07
N SER A 405 -13.64 -20.68 -6.10
CA SER A 405 -12.62 -21.72 -6.26
C SER A 405 -13.19 -23.15 -6.30
N LYS A 406 -14.45 -23.36 -5.87
CA LYS A 406 -15.13 -24.65 -5.86
C LYS A 406 -15.87 -24.95 -7.17
N ASN A 407 -16.19 -23.93 -7.95
CA ASN A 407 -16.84 -24.03 -9.26
C ASN A 407 -15.82 -24.25 -10.38
#